data_de10c9926c28f21c5daf2a4cf0700ff9
#
_entry.id   de10c9926c28f21c5daf2a4cf0700ff9
#
_cell.length_a   1.000
_cell.length_b   1.000
_cell.length_c   1.000
_cell.angle_alpha   90.00
_cell.angle_beta   90.00
_cell.angle_gamma   90.00
#
_symmetry.space_group_name_H-M   'P 1'
#
loop_
_entity.id
_entity.type
_entity.pdbx_description
1 polymer ?
#
loop_
_entity_poly.entity_id
_entity_poly.type
_entity_poly.pdbx_seq_one_letter_code
_entity_poly.pdbx_strand_id
1 'polypeptide(L)'
;MKKPLDDDIIGVSNPTTYLLTKGALSLLSNITTSPGICQEPETLNDLKANGKPRPWKKHKRNAQLLSAVYEILADEYPEQAARFLDRARRIADCAPFAEFEVLPDGNKKLHHSSFCRCRLCPMCQWRRSLKLGAQVRAVVSRANAVKISRDGAPYGWLLLTVTVQNVPGEKLSAEIDHIHRALNNMAKCARWKNSVKGWLRATEVTRNFNKNSAWYGTYHPHMHLLLCVNARYYKSKEYIKKAEWLEMWKHYAGLDYNPIIDIETVKTVDGQNIQNLPAAERAAGMGKACAEVSKYAAKPSDYLRPDDLELSAETVGLFDRALENRRMTSWGGVLKETAKALQLDDVETGDLVHVETESEDETANKLADYVTYWWQVGPADYIKTAVRRGDNPTEERKKKALNKKQVHARRRVQAGQGALAKAKKDAEKEWIVWDADPAELEEIFEGGADGET
;
A
#
# COMPACT_ATOMS: atom_id res chain seq x y z
N MET A 1 -3.35 -42.67 -56.83
CA MET A 1 -4.38 -41.68 -56.46
C MET A 1 -4.31 -41.49 -54.94
N LYS A 2 -3.63 -40.43 -54.50
CA LYS A 2 -3.58 -39.99 -53.11
C LYS A 2 -4.24 -38.61 -53.06
N LYS A 3 -5.26 -38.44 -52.22
CA LYS A 3 -5.86 -37.14 -51.91
C LYS A 3 -4.95 -36.33 -51.04
N PRO A 4 -4.91 -35.01 -51.15
CA PRO A 4 -4.14 -34.14 -50.25
C PRO A 4 -4.87 -34.00 -48.89
N LEU A 5 -4.07 -33.88 -47.83
CA LEU A 5 -4.51 -33.49 -46.51
C LEU A 5 -4.67 -31.98 -46.47
N ASP A 6 -5.80 -31.52 -45.97
CA ASP A 6 -6.07 -30.12 -45.68
C ASP A 6 -5.23 -29.68 -44.45
N ASP A 7 -4.39 -28.67 -44.65
CA ASP A 7 -3.71 -27.95 -43.59
C ASP A 7 -4.69 -26.98 -42.91
N ASP A 8 -5.27 -27.41 -41.80
CA ASP A 8 -5.94 -26.50 -40.86
C ASP A 8 -4.91 -25.66 -40.11
N ILE A 9 -4.69 -24.45 -40.57
CA ILE A 9 -3.97 -23.42 -39.88
C ILE A 9 -4.81 -23.02 -38.65
N ILE A 10 -4.43 -23.52 -37.51
CA ILE A 10 -4.95 -23.02 -36.22
C ILE A 10 -4.33 -21.63 -36.00
N GLY A 11 -5.10 -20.61 -36.36
CA GLY A 11 -4.76 -19.23 -36.06
C GLY A 11 -4.68 -19.02 -34.54
N VAL A 12 -3.51 -18.61 -34.08
CA VAL A 12 -3.26 -18.18 -32.70
C VAL A 12 -4.15 -16.96 -32.45
N SER A 13 -5.25 -17.14 -31.75
CA SER A 13 -6.15 -16.06 -31.35
C SER A 13 -5.47 -15.18 -30.30
N ASN A 14 -5.49 -13.88 -30.57
CA ASN A 14 -4.98 -12.81 -29.75
C ASN A 14 -5.48 -12.95 -28.27
N PRO A 15 -4.63 -12.88 -27.23
CA PRO A 15 -5.03 -13.04 -25.82
C PRO A 15 -6.15 -12.10 -25.37
N THR A 16 -6.31 -10.96 -26.05
CA THR A 16 -7.39 -10.00 -25.80
C THR A 16 -8.78 -10.59 -26.12
N THR A 17 -8.85 -11.57 -27.00
CA THR A 17 -10.11 -12.23 -27.41
C THR A 17 -10.55 -13.29 -26.39
N TYR A 18 -9.61 -13.89 -25.67
CA TYR A 18 -9.91 -14.93 -24.67
C TYR A 18 -10.64 -14.38 -23.44
N LEU A 19 -10.37 -13.13 -23.06
CA LEU A 19 -11.05 -12.45 -21.96
C LEU A 19 -12.52 -12.09 -22.26
N LEU A 20 -12.95 -12.18 -23.53
CA LEU A 20 -14.30 -11.80 -23.97
C LEU A 20 -15.27 -12.98 -24.14
N THR A 21 -14.81 -14.24 -24.10
CA THR A 21 -15.65 -15.35 -24.60
C THR A 21 -16.46 -16.12 -23.55
N LYS A 22 -16.22 -16.02 -22.25
CA LYS A 22 -16.98 -16.81 -21.26
C LYS A 22 -17.91 -16.04 -20.31
N GLY A 23 -17.92 -14.71 -20.31
CA GLY A 23 -18.79 -13.94 -19.41
C GLY A 23 -19.56 -12.77 -20.01
N ALA A 24 -19.16 -12.28 -21.16
CA ALA A 24 -19.65 -11.00 -21.71
C ALA A 24 -20.83 -11.10 -22.67
N LEU A 25 -21.12 -12.28 -23.25
CA LEU A 25 -22.18 -12.43 -24.25
C LEU A 25 -23.60 -12.50 -23.67
N SER A 26 -23.78 -12.75 -22.39
CA SER A 26 -25.13 -12.83 -21.80
C SER A 26 -25.68 -11.48 -21.32
N LEU A 27 -24.88 -10.41 -21.29
CA LEU A 27 -25.31 -9.09 -20.80
C LEU A 27 -25.55 -8.06 -21.90
N LEU A 28 -25.27 -8.38 -23.16
CA LEU A 28 -25.40 -7.44 -24.28
C LEU A 28 -26.79 -7.45 -24.95
N SER A 29 -27.72 -8.33 -24.55
CA SER A 29 -29.01 -8.51 -25.24
C SER A 29 -30.13 -7.56 -24.81
N ASN A 30 -29.94 -6.66 -23.86
CA ASN A 30 -31.00 -5.80 -23.34
C ASN A 30 -30.72 -4.30 -23.35
N ILE A 31 -29.98 -3.77 -24.35
CA ILE A 31 -29.90 -2.31 -24.52
C ILE A 31 -30.77 -1.95 -25.73
N THR A 32 -32.03 -1.65 -25.47
CA THR A 32 -32.89 -0.93 -26.41
C THR A 32 -32.39 0.52 -26.49
N THR A 33 -31.84 0.87 -27.63
CA THR A 33 -31.42 2.22 -27.99
C THR A 33 -32.62 3.13 -28.19
N SER A 34 -32.90 4.01 -27.23
CA SER A 34 -33.66 5.24 -27.49
C SER A 34 -32.70 6.29 -28.09
N PRO A 35 -33.07 7.06 -29.09
CA PRO A 35 -32.25 8.12 -29.68
C PRO A 35 -32.28 9.35 -28.77
N GLY A 36 -31.47 9.34 -27.73
CA GLY A 36 -31.17 10.49 -26.86
C GLY A 36 -29.68 10.83 -27.00
N ILE A 37 -29.38 12.10 -27.09
CA ILE A 37 -28.05 12.70 -27.16
C ILE A 37 -27.04 11.85 -26.38
N CYS A 38 -26.14 11.19 -27.11
CA CYS A 38 -25.04 10.41 -26.48
C CYS A 38 -24.09 11.38 -25.77
N GLN A 39 -24.40 11.73 -24.54
CA GLN A 39 -23.38 12.30 -23.65
C GLN A 39 -22.37 11.19 -23.38
N GLU A 40 -21.09 11.47 -23.61
CA GLU A 40 -20.02 10.55 -23.24
C GLU A 40 -20.20 10.17 -21.75
N PRO A 41 -20.07 8.88 -21.41
CA PRO A 41 -20.28 8.45 -20.03
C PRO A 41 -19.24 9.11 -19.12
N GLU A 42 -19.68 9.75 -18.06
CA GLU A 42 -18.81 10.40 -17.07
C GLU A 42 -17.93 9.36 -16.38
N THR A 43 -16.63 9.47 -16.58
CA THR A 43 -15.62 8.60 -15.97
C THR A 43 -15.20 9.10 -14.60
N LEU A 44 -14.63 8.20 -13.80
CA LEU A 44 -14.09 8.54 -12.48
C LEU A 44 -12.94 9.53 -12.61
N ASN A 45 -13.17 10.74 -12.10
CA ASN A 45 -12.14 11.77 -11.92
C ASN A 45 -11.96 12.00 -10.41
N ASP A 46 -11.07 11.23 -9.81
CA ASP A 46 -10.67 11.36 -8.42
C ASP A 46 -9.25 11.91 -8.40
N LEU A 47 -9.09 13.14 -7.89
CA LEU A 47 -7.84 13.88 -7.96
C LEU A 47 -7.11 13.89 -6.61
N LYS A 48 -5.81 13.90 -6.67
CA LYS A 48 -4.91 14.20 -5.54
C LYS A 48 -4.89 15.70 -5.28
N ALA A 49 -4.33 16.11 -4.15
CA ALA A 49 -4.16 17.53 -3.82
C ALA A 49 -3.35 18.32 -4.86
N ASN A 50 -2.42 17.67 -5.56
CA ASN A 50 -1.64 18.25 -6.66
C ASN A 50 -2.36 18.27 -8.02
N GLY A 51 -3.65 17.94 -8.08
CA GLY A 51 -4.45 17.90 -9.31
C GLY A 51 -4.23 16.68 -10.21
N LYS A 52 -3.29 15.79 -9.91
CA LYS A 52 -3.09 14.55 -10.68
C LYS A 52 -4.19 13.52 -10.37
N PRO A 53 -4.69 12.74 -11.36
CA PRO A 53 -5.67 11.69 -11.09
C PRO A 53 -5.08 10.56 -10.26
N ARG A 54 -5.89 9.99 -9.36
CA ARG A 54 -5.52 8.78 -8.63
C ARG A 54 -5.58 7.56 -9.55
N PRO A 55 -4.69 6.58 -9.37
CA PRO A 55 -4.46 5.50 -10.36
C PRO A 55 -5.46 4.34 -10.29
N TRP A 56 -6.74 4.59 -10.02
CA TRP A 56 -7.81 3.58 -9.94
C TRP A 56 -7.83 2.65 -11.15
N LYS A 57 -7.86 3.26 -12.33
CA LYS A 57 -7.92 2.55 -13.62
C LYS A 57 -6.71 1.65 -13.85
N LYS A 58 -5.50 2.16 -13.57
CA LYS A 58 -4.24 1.42 -13.70
C LYS A 58 -4.23 0.18 -12.81
N HIS A 59 -4.55 0.35 -11.52
CA HIS A 59 -4.55 -0.76 -10.57
C HIS A 59 -5.64 -1.79 -10.87
N LYS A 60 -6.81 -1.35 -11.32
CA LYS A 60 -7.90 -2.27 -11.71
C LYS A 60 -7.53 -3.10 -12.93
N ARG A 61 -6.94 -2.49 -13.96
CA ARG A 61 -6.44 -3.22 -15.14
C ARG A 61 -5.39 -4.25 -14.77
N ASN A 62 -4.43 -3.89 -13.93
CA ASN A 62 -3.43 -4.82 -13.43
C ASN A 62 -4.06 -5.93 -12.57
N ALA A 63 -5.12 -5.65 -11.83
CA ALA A 63 -5.85 -6.68 -11.07
C ALA A 63 -6.56 -7.67 -12.02
N GLN A 64 -7.15 -7.19 -13.12
CA GLN A 64 -7.74 -8.06 -14.14
C GLN A 64 -6.69 -8.96 -14.81
N LEU A 65 -5.52 -8.38 -15.15
CA LEU A 65 -4.40 -9.16 -15.70
C LEU A 65 -3.94 -10.23 -14.69
N LEU A 66 -3.80 -9.86 -13.42
CA LEU A 66 -3.42 -10.81 -12.37
C LEU A 66 -4.47 -11.93 -12.20
N SER A 67 -5.76 -11.62 -12.35
CA SER A 67 -6.83 -12.62 -12.31
C SER A 67 -6.62 -13.67 -13.41
N ALA A 68 -6.39 -13.23 -14.67
CA ALA A 68 -6.11 -14.13 -15.78
C ALA A 68 -4.84 -14.98 -15.55
N VAL A 69 -3.80 -14.40 -14.95
CA VAL A 69 -2.58 -15.14 -14.59
C VAL A 69 -2.87 -16.25 -13.56
N TYR A 70 -3.77 -16.00 -12.59
CA TYR A 70 -4.18 -17.06 -11.65
C TYR A 70 -5.04 -18.15 -12.31
N GLU A 71 -5.78 -17.86 -13.38
CA GLU A 71 -6.47 -18.89 -14.18
C GLU A 71 -5.46 -19.78 -14.90
N ILE A 72 -4.41 -19.20 -15.50
CA ILE A 72 -3.29 -19.97 -16.10
C ILE A 72 -2.65 -20.88 -15.04
N LEU A 73 -2.35 -20.38 -13.84
CA LEU A 73 -1.80 -21.19 -12.76
C LEU A 73 -2.72 -22.32 -12.32
N ALA A 74 -4.04 -22.13 -12.41
CA ALA A 74 -4.99 -23.20 -12.09
C ALA A 74 -4.96 -24.34 -13.13
N ASP A 75 -4.75 -24.00 -14.39
CA ASP A 75 -4.59 -24.99 -15.48
C ASP A 75 -3.24 -25.73 -15.38
N GLU A 76 -2.16 -25.01 -15.03
CA GLU A 76 -0.82 -25.59 -14.88
C GLU A 76 -0.68 -26.50 -13.63
N TYR A 77 -1.41 -26.19 -12.55
CA TYR A 77 -1.32 -26.90 -11.27
C TYR A 77 -2.69 -27.42 -10.81
N PRO A 78 -3.21 -28.52 -11.42
CA PRO A 78 -4.55 -29.03 -11.15
C PRO A 78 -4.81 -29.34 -9.66
N GLU A 79 -3.79 -29.77 -8.91
CA GLU A 79 -3.89 -30.06 -7.48
C GLU A 79 -4.12 -28.79 -6.61
N GLN A 80 -3.83 -27.61 -7.14
CA GLN A 80 -4.04 -26.30 -6.51
C GLN A 80 -5.09 -25.47 -7.24
N ALA A 81 -5.73 -26.00 -8.28
CA ALA A 81 -6.63 -25.27 -9.16
C ALA A 81 -7.75 -24.54 -8.38
N ALA A 82 -8.38 -25.20 -7.41
CA ALA A 82 -9.45 -24.61 -6.61
C ALA A 82 -8.96 -23.34 -5.85
N ARG A 83 -7.75 -23.35 -5.32
CA ARG A 83 -7.13 -22.22 -4.63
C ARG A 83 -6.84 -21.07 -5.60
N PHE A 84 -6.29 -21.36 -6.77
CA PHE A 84 -5.95 -20.34 -7.76
C PHE A 84 -7.21 -19.74 -8.37
N LEU A 85 -8.24 -20.53 -8.68
CA LEU A 85 -9.53 -20.03 -9.18
C LEU A 85 -10.26 -19.16 -8.15
N ASP A 86 -10.21 -19.50 -6.84
CA ASP A 86 -10.76 -18.63 -5.80
C ASP A 86 -10.04 -17.27 -5.79
N ARG A 87 -8.71 -17.25 -5.90
CA ARG A 87 -7.93 -16.02 -5.99
C ARG A 87 -8.23 -15.23 -7.25
N ALA A 88 -8.31 -15.88 -8.41
CA ALA A 88 -8.67 -15.27 -9.68
C ALA A 88 -10.00 -14.53 -9.56
N ARG A 89 -11.05 -15.22 -9.12
CA ARG A 89 -12.39 -14.67 -8.92
C ARG A 89 -12.37 -13.48 -7.96
N ARG A 90 -11.77 -13.62 -6.77
CA ARG A 90 -11.72 -12.56 -5.77
C ARG A 90 -10.98 -11.32 -6.28
N ILE A 91 -9.93 -11.48 -7.07
CA ILE A 91 -9.15 -10.39 -7.64
C ILE A 91 -9.92 -9.73 -8.78
N ALA A 92 -10.61 -10.49 -9.64
CA ALA A 92 -11.50 -9.95 -10.66
C ALA A 92 -12.57 -9.03 -10.06
N ASP A 93 -13.15 -9.47 -8.91
CA ASP A 93 -14.17 -8.74 -8.17
C ASP A 93 -13.60 -7.67 -7.21
N CYS A 94 -12.30 -7.41 -7.23
CA CYS A 94 -11.70 -6.40 -6.37
C CYS A 94 -12.05 -4.99 -6.83
N ALA A 95 -12.67 -4.19 -5.97
CA ALA A 95 -13.19 -2.86 -6.25
C ALA A 95 -14.04 -2.83 -7.54
N PRO A 96 -15.15 -3.59 -7.62
CA PRO A 96 -16.01 -3.59 -8.81
C PRO A 96 -16.76 -2.27 -8.93
N PHE A 97 -16.92 -1.55 -7.82
CA PHE A 97 -17.45 -0.21 -7.74
C PHE A 97 -16.66 0.63 -6.73
N ALA A 98 -16.80 1.93 -6.83
CA ALA A 98 -16.30 2.89 -5.85
C ALA A 98 -17.37 3.97 -5.61
N GLU A 99 -17.84 4.09 -4.38
CA GLU A 99 -18.76 5.13 -3.94
C GLU A 99 -17.97 6.19 -3.18
N PHE A 100 -18.09 7.42 -3.61
CA PHE A 100 -17.40 8.56 -3.03
C PHE A 100 -18.38 9.51 -2.39
N GLU A 101 -18.02 10.02 -1.23
CA GLU A 101 -18.56 11.25 -0.66
C GLU A 101 -17.98 12.44 -1.42
N VAL A 102 -18.84 13.36 -1.86
CA VAL A 102 -18.39 14.61 -2.49
C VAL A 102 -18.27 15.67 -1.40
N LEU A 103 -17.04 16.17 -1.22
CA LEU A 103 -16.77 17.20 -0.22
C LEU A 103 -17.20 18.59 -0.74
N PRO A 104 -17.40 19.59 0.16
CA PRO A 104 -17.82 20.94 -0.23
C PRO A 104 -16.90 21.65 -1.23
N ASP A 105 -15.63 21.29 -1.26
CA ASP A 105 -14.63 21.81 -2.18
C ASP A 105 -14.63 21.08 -3.56
N GLY A 106 -15.51 20.08 -3.73
CA GLY A 106 -15.62 19.25 -4.93
C GLY A 106 -14.68 18.03 -4.96
N ASN A 107 -13.79 17.90 -3.97
CA ASN A 107 -12.95 16.71 -3.82
C ASN A 107 -13.80 15.49 -3.47
N LYS A 108 -13.26 14.30 -3.73
CA LYS A 108 -13.93 13.02 -3.51
C LYS A 108 -13.20 12.21 -2.43
N LYS A 109 -13.95 11.73 -1.45
CA LYS A 109 -13.47 10.83 -0.40
C LYS A 109 -14.11 9.45 -0.60
N LEU A 110 -13.31 8.38 -0.69
CA LEU A 110 -13.86 7.04 -0.82
C LEU A 110 -14.70 6.69 0.41
N HIS A 111 -16.00 6.45 0.19
CA HIS A 111 -16.95 6.10 1.22
C HIS A 111 -17.19 4.58 1.29
N HIS A 112 -17.33 3.92 0.13
CA HIS A 112 -17.59 2.48 0.08
C HIS A 112 -17.00 1.83 -1.16
N SER A 113 -16.40 0.66 -0.99
CA SER A 113 -15.92 -0.24 -2.03
C SER A 113 -15.68 -1.62 -1.44
N SER A 114 -15.45 -2.63 -2.30
CA SER A 114 -15.15 -4.01 -1.89
C SER A 114 -13.75 -4.40 -2.32
N PHE A 115 -12.89 -4.74 -1.36
CA PHE A 115 -11.50 -5.14 -1.63
C PHE A 115 -11.27 -6.61 -1.33
N CYS A 116 -10.63 -7.35 -2.26
CA CYS A 116 -10.40 -8.79 -2.16
C CYS A 116 -9.38 -9.20 -1.08
N ARG A 117 -8.51 -8.27 -0.65
CA ARG A 117 -7.42 -8.48 0.33
C ARG A 117 -6.36 -9.51 -0.07
N CYS A 118 -6.38 -10.01 -1.33
CA CYS A 118 -5.31 -10.87 -1.84
C CYS A 118 -3.97 -10.12 -1.78
N ARG A 119 -2.89 -10.87 -1.46
CA ARG A 119 -1.55 -10.30 -1.22
C ARG A 119 -1.02 -9.55 -2.42
N LEU A 120 -1.08 -10.16 -3.60
CA LEU A 120 -0.54 -9.61 -4.83
C LEU A 120 -1.52 -8.70 -5.59
N CYS A 121 -2.79 -8.58 -5.15
CA CYS A 121 -3.76 -7.74 -5.85
C CYS A 121 -3.30 -6.27 -5.89
N PRO A 122 -3.10 -5.67 -7.09
CA PRO A 122 -2.61 -4.29 -7.24
C PRO A 122 -3.51 -3.25 -6.56
N MET A 123 -4.84 -3.44 -6.62
CA MET A 123 -5.79 -2.55 -5.92
C MET A 123 -5.58 -2.59 -4.40
N CYS A 124 -5.47 -3.79 -3.81
CA CYS A 124 -5.29 -3.94 -2.38
C CYS A 124 -3.91 -3.47 -1.91
N GLN A 125 -2.86 -3.71 -2.71
CA GLN A 125 -1.51 -3.25 -2.39
C GLN A 125 -1.44 -1.73 -2.37
N TRP A 126 -2.03 -1.08 -3.38
CA TRP A 126 -2.13 0.38 -3.43
C TRP A 126 -2.85 0.93 -2.18
N ARG A 127 -4.01 0.39 -1.82
CA ARG A 127 -4.74 0.83 -0.61
C ARG A 127 -3.95 0.57 0.67
N ARG A 128 -3.23 -0.56 0.77
CA ARG A 128 -2.34 -0.85 1.92
C ARG A 128 -1.21 0.15 2.03
N SER A 129 -0.60 0.55 0.92
CA SER A 129 0.50 1.50 0.99
C SER A 129 0.04 2.91 1.37
N LEU A 130 -1.13 3.35 0.90
CA LEU A 130 -1.75 4.59 1.39
C LEU A 130 -2.00 4.53 2.91
N LYS A 131 -2.59 3.43 3.38
CA LYS A 131 -2.84 3.19 4.81
C LYS A 131 -1.56 3.21 5.63
N LEU A 132 -0.53 2.48 5.19
CA LEU A 132 0.75 2.46 5.89
C LEU A 132 1.40 3.83 5.90
N GLY A 133 1.39 4.57 4.78
CA GLY A 133 1.90 5.92 4.71
C GLY A 133 1.20 6.86 5.69
N ALA A 134 -0.13 6.81 5.80
CA ALA A 134 -0.89 7.57 6.79
C ALA A 134 -0.50 7.17 8.23
N GLN A 135 -0.42 5.86 8.51
CA GLN A 135 -0.02 5.36 9.82
C GLN A 135 1.40 5.78 10.22
N VAL A 136 2.35 5.76 9.27
CA VAL A 136 3.72 6.21 9.53
C VAL A 136 3.75 7.67 9.97
N ARG A 137 3.04 8.54 9.25
CA ARG A 137 2.93 9.95 9.65
C ARG A 137 2.33 10.10 11.05
N ALA A 138 1.22 9.40 11.34
CA ALA A 138 0.57 9.41 12.65
C ALA A 138 1.53 9.01 13.76
N VAL A 139 2.24 7.92 13.60
CA VAL A 139 3.19 7.41 14.59
C VAL A 139 4.35 8.36 14.79
N VAL A 140 4.91 8.91 13.71
CA VAL A 140 6.05 9.85 13.77
C VAL A 140 5.67 11.13 14.53
N SER A 141 4.53 11.74 14.17
CA SER A 141 4.05 12.95 14.86
C SER A 141 3.82 12.68 16.35
N ARG A 142 3.09 11.64 16.66
CA ARG A 142 2.79 11.30 18.06
C ARG A 142 4.04 10.98 18.86
N ALA A 143 4.97 10.21 18.29
CA ALA A 143 6.25 9.89 18.94
C ALA A 143 7.07 11.16 19.21
N ASN A 144 7.15 12.08 18.24
CA ASN A 144 7.82 13.36 18.40
C ASN A 144 7.16 14.23 19.47
N ALA A 145 5.82 14.35 19.48
CA ALA A 145 5.08 15.13 20.46
C ALA A 145 5.34 14.63 21.90
N VAL A 146 5.28 13.32 22.11
CA VAL A 146 5.58 12.71 23.41
C VAL A 146 7.04 12.94 23.81
N LYS A 147 7.98 12.82 22.87
CA LYS A 147 9.40 13.03 23.13
C LYS A 147 9.71 14.48 23.50
N ILE A 148 9.10 15.45 22.79
CA ILE A 148 9.26 16.88 23.08
C ILE A 148 8.74 17.21 24.48
N SER A 149 7.54 16.72 24.81
CA SER A 149 6.94 16.95 26.13
C SER A 149 7.80 16.40 27.28
N ARG A 150 8.50 15.28 27.05
CA ARG A 150 9.33 14.63 28.08
C ARG A 150 10.74 15.19 28.16
N ASP A 151 11.39 15.40 27.00
CA ASP A 151 12.83 15.64 26.91
C ASP A 151 13.18 17.00 26.24
N GLY A 152 12.18 17.80 25.86
CA GLY A 152 12.35 19.11 25.23
C GLY A 152 12.84 19.08 23.77
N ALA A 153 13.03 17.88 23.17
CA ALA A 153 13.53 17.74 21.80
C ALA A 153 12.91 16.53 21.11
N PRO A 154 12.57 16.63 19.80
CA PRO A 154 12.02 15.51 19.03
C PRO A 154 13.08 14.44 18.74
N TYR A 155 12.64 13.31 18.20
CA TYR A 155 13.53 12.29 17.66
C TYR A 155 14.28 12.75 16.40
N GLY A 156 15.44 12.13 16.14
CA GLY A 156 16.08 12.08 14.82
C GLY A 156 15.57 10.88 14.02
N TRP A 157 15.62 10.99 12.71
CA TRP A 157 15.09 9.98 11.79
C TRP A 157 16.12 9.60 10.74
N LEU A 158 16.31 8.29 10.56
CA LEU A 158 17.22 7.71 9.58
C LEU A 158 16.44 6.74 8.69
N LEU A 159 16.83 6.65 7.45
CA LEU A 159 16.40 5.60 6.52
C LEU A 159 17.59 4.65 6.32
N LEU A 160 17.40 3.38 6.65
CA LEU A 160 18.38 2.32 6.45
C LEU A 160 17.82 1.31 5.45
N THR A 161 18.57 1.05 4.38
CA THR A 161 18.30 -0.06 3.46
C THR A 161 19.35 -1.14 3.66
N VAL A 162 18.91 -2.37 3.86
CA VAL A 162 19.77 -3.56 3.96
C VAL A 162 19.37 -4.58 2.92
N THR A 163 20.37 -5.17 2.26
CA THR A 163 20.16 -6.12 1.16
C THR A 163 20.89 -7.43 1.42
N VAL A 164 20.56 -8.43 0.62
CA VAL A 164 21.31 -9.67 0.45
C VAL A 164 21.52 -9.92 -1.05
N GLN A 165 22.34 -10.90 -1.41
CA GLN A 165 22.46 -11.31 -2.81
C GLN A 165 21.14 -11.86 -3.34
N ASN A 166 20.96 -11.77 -4.64
CA ASN A 166 19.84 -12.37 -5.32
C ASN A 166 19.82 -13.88 -5.10
N VAL A 167 18.61 -14.43 -4.98
CA VAL A 167 18.39 -15.86 -4.83
C VAL A 167 17.48 -16.41 -5.94
N PRO A 168 17.62 -17.69 -6.32
CA PRO A 168 16.64 -18.32 -7.19
C PRO A 168 15.28 -18.48 -6.50
N GLY A 169 14.21 -18.63 -7.29
CA GLY A 169 12.84 -18.56 -6.81
C GLY A 169 12.49 -19.58 -5.71
N GLU A 170 13.04 -20.80 -5.81
CA GLU A 170 12.84 -21.85 -4.82
C GLU A 170 13.42 -21.52 -3.43
N LYS A 171 14.43 -20.66 -3.36
CA LYS A 171 15.05 -20.20 -2.10
C LYS A 171 14.41 -18.94 -1.54
N LEU A 172 13.56 -18.25 -2.31
CA LEU A 172 13.01 -16.94 -1.93
C LEU A 172 12.28 -16.96 -0.57
N SER A 173 11.44 -17.97 -0.33
CA SER A 173 10.74 -18.14 0.95
C SER A 173 11.68 -18.22 2.15
N ALA A 174 12.72 -19.03 2.03
CA ALA A 174 13.72 -19.23 3.09
C ALA A 174 14.54 -17.97 3.32
N GLU A 175 14.87 -17.24 2.23
CA GLU A 175 15.66 -16.02 2.32
C GLU A 175 14.87 -14.88 2.98
N ILE A 176 13.58 -14.72 2.69
CA ILE A 176 12.74 -13.74 3.40
C ILE A 176 12.72 -14.04 4.90
N ASP A 177 12.54 -15.30 5.30
CA ASP A 177 12.56 -15.70 6.71
C ASP A 177 13.94 -15.48 7.34
N HIS A 178 15.00 -15.72 6.58
CA HIS A 178 16.39 -15.50 6.99
C HIS A 178 16.64 -14.01 7.33
N ILE A 179 16.38 -13.09 6.40
CA ILE A 179 16.61 -11.65 6.63
C ILE A 179 15.73 -11.09 7.76
N HIS A 180 14.51 -11.61 7.93
CA HIS A 180 13.65 -11.24 9.05
C HIS A 180 14.24 -11.69 10.40
N ARG A 181 14.77 -12.92 10.49
CA ARG A 181 15.45 -13.42 11.69
C ARG A 181 16.73 -12.64 11.97
N ALA A 182 17.52 -12.35 10.93
CA ALA A 182 18.74 -11.57 11.02
C ALA A 182 18.49 -10.18 11.65
N LEU A 183 17.49 -9.46 11.12
CA LEU A 183 17.09 -8.16 11.67
C LEU A 183 16.61 -8.26 13.13
N ASN A 184 15.77 -9.25 13.42
CA ASN A 184 15.27 -9.44 14.78
C ASN A 184 16.40 -9.73 15.79
N ASN A 185 17.46 -10.43 15.37
CA ASN A 185 18.63 -10.69 16.18
C ASN A 185 19.51 -9.45 16.31
N MET A 186 19.75 -8.72 15.22
CA MET A 186 20.45 -7.45 15.22
C MET A 186 19.77 -6.42 16.15
N ALA A 187 18.43 -6.37 16.14
CA ALA A 187 17.66 -5.45 16.99
C ALA A 187 17.75 -5.79 18.49
N LYS A 188 18.23 -6.98 18.87
CA LYS A 188 18.44 -7.37 20.28
C LYS A 188 19.81 -7.00 20.82
N CYS A 189 20.80 -6.72 19.97
CA CYS A 189 22.15 -6.42 20.42
C CYS A 189 22.23 -5.09 21.17
N ALA A 190 23.21 -4.97 22.06
CA ALA A 190 23.39 -3.78 22.89
C ALA A 190 23.62 -2.51 22.06
N ARG A 191 24.39 -2.63 20.95
CA ARG A 191 24.71 -1.52 20.07
C ARG A 191 23.47 -0.93 19.43
N TRP A 192 22.56 -1.79 18.90
CA TRP A 192 21.27 -1.36 18.37
C TRP A 192 20.41 -0.71 19.46
N LYS A 193 20.20 -1.39 20.61
CA LYS A 193 19.34 -0.90 21.69
C LYS A 193 19.77 0.45 22.24
N ASN A 194 21.07 0.69 22.30
CA ASN A 194 21.61 1.97 22.77
C ASN A 194 21.32 3.10 21.76
N SER A 195 21.35 2.80 20.46
CA SER A 195 21.28 3.80 19.39
C SER A 195 19.87 3.99 18.84
N VAL A 196 19.13 2.91 18.57
CA VAL A 196 17.81 2.92 17.94
C VAL A 196 16.72 2.80 18.98
N LYS A 197 15.85 3.80 19.06
CA LYS A 197 14.75 3.85 20.05
C LYS A 197 13.47 3.19 19.51
N GLY A 198 13.31 3.16 18.19
CA GLY A 198 12.19 2.51 17.52
C GLY A 198 12.47 2.37 16.03
N TRP A 199 11.73 1.51 15.37
CA TRP A 199 11.89 1.26 13.96
C TRP A 199 10.59 0.77 13.30
N LEU A 200 10.48 1.01 12.00
CA LEU A 200 9.53 0.36 11.09
C LEU A 200 10.35 -0.36 10.03
N ARG A 201 10.08 -1.63 9.78
CA ARG A 201 10.61 -2.41 8.67
C ARG A 201 9.54 -2.57 7.60
N ALA A 202 9.92 -2.34 6.35
CA ALA A 202 9.21 -2.77 5.16
C ALA A 202 10.12 -3.69 4.34
N THR A 203 9.64 -4.86 3.96
CA THR A 203 10.35 -5.82 3.13
C THR A 203 9.81 -5.77 1.72
N GLU A 204 10.68 -5.58 0.75
CA GLU A 204 10.39 -5.56 -0.68
C GLU A 204 11.13 -6.71 -1.36
N VAL A 205 10.52 -7.30 -2.38
CA VAL A 205 11.15 -8.31 -3.24
C VAL A 205 10.99 -7.86 -4.68
N THR A 206 12.10 -7.77 -5.41
CA THR A 206 12.11 -7.50 -6.84
C THR A 206 12.59 -8.72 -7.61
N ARG A 207 12.11 -8.90 -8.84
CA ARG A 207 12.65 -9.90 -9.79
C ARG A 207 13.55 -9.20 -10.80
N ASN A 208 14.69 -9.79 -11.11
CA ASN A 208 15.58 -9.28 -12.13
C ASN A 208 15.16 -9.78 -13.52
N PHE A 209 14.63 -8.89 -14.35
CA PHE A 209 14.25 -9.16 -15.74
C PHE A 209 15.30 -8.74 -16.77
N ASN A 210 16.44 -8.22 -16.35
CA ASN A 210 17.50 -7.83 -17.28
C ASN A 210 18.24 -9.09 -17.80
N LYS A 211 17.93 -9.47 -19.04
CA LYS A 211 18.52 -10.65 -19.70
C LYS A 211 20.06 -10.58 -19.84
N ASN A 212 20.64 -9.39 -19.77
CA ASN A 212 22.09 -9.18 -19.82
C ASN A 212 22.75 -9.25 -18.42
N SER A 213 21.98 -9.41 -17.37
CA SER A 213 22.50 -9.53 -16.01
C SER A 213 22.83 -11.00 -15.68
N ALA A 214 23.95 -11.22 -14.98
CA ALA A 214 24.26 -12.53 -14.40
C ALA A 214 23.19 -13.02 -13.40
N TRP A 215 22.34 -12.12 -12.92
CA TRP A 215 21.24 -12.37 -11.99
C TRP A 215 19.87 -12.45 -12.67
N TYR A 216 19.82 -12.63 -14.00
CA TYR A 216 18.54 -12.76 -14.72
C TYR A 216 17.68 -13.87 -14.11
N GLY A 217 16.39 -13.61 -13.95
CA GLY A 217 15.40 -14.55 -13.42
C GLY A 217 15.47 -14.77 -11.91
N THR A 218 16.43 -14.16 -11.21
CA THR A 218 16.55 -14.28 -9.75
C THR A 218 15.78 -13.19 -9.00
N TYR A 219 15.64 -13.38 -7.69
CA TYR A 219 14.86 -12.52 -6.80
C TYR A 219 15.76 -11.84 -5.78
N HIS A 220 15.51 -10.56 -5.52
CA HIS A 220 16.28 -9.73 -4.60
C HIS A 220 15.40 -9.26 -3.43
N PRO A 221 15.33 -10.00 -2.32
CA PRO A 221 14.69 -9.53 -1.12
C PRO A 221 15.57 -8.52 -0.40
N HIS A 222 14.99 -7.40 0.04
CA HIS A 222 15.67 -6.36 0.79
C HIS A 222 14.70 -5.68 1.75
N MET A 223 15.23 -4.90 2.69
CA MET A 223 14.42 -4.23 3.71
C MET A 223 14.75 -2.74 3.76
N HIS A 224 13.71 -1.93 3.78
CA HIS A 224 13.75 -0.52 4.12
C HIS A 224 13.34 -0.34 5.59
N LEU A 225 14.13 0.38 6.36
CA LEU A 225 13.87 0.63 7.77
C LEU A 225 13.84 2.13 8.03
N LEU A 226 12.73 2.62 8.56
CA LEU A 226 12.67 3.94 9.19
C LEU A 226 13.10 3.78 10.63
N LEU A 227 14.22 4.42 11.02
CA LEU A 227 14.78 4.34 12.35
C LEU A 227 14.57 5.63 13.12
N CYS A 228 14.17 5.49 14.37
CA CYS A 228 13.99 6.55 15.34
C CYS A 228 15.19 6.57 16.29
N VAL A 229 15.91 7.69 16.35
CA VAL A 229 17.11 7.88 17.18
C VAL A 229 17.00 9.14 18.03
N ASN A 230 17.88 9.34 18.99
CA ASN A 230 17.89 10.58 19.77
C ASN A 230 18.30 11.79 18.91
N ALA A 231 17.82 12.99 19.25
CA ALA A 231 18.13 14.24 18.53
C ALA A 231 19.64 14.50 18.39
N ARG A 232 20.44 14.11 19.39
CA ARG A 232 21.89 14.29 19.40
C ARG A 232 22.66 13.08 18.87
N TYR A 233 22.01 12.17 18.15
CA TYR A 233 22.61 10.91 17.66
C TYR A 233 23.99 11.10 17.06
N TYR A 234 24.17 12.00 16.10
CA TYR A 234 25.45 12.24 15.41
C TYR A 234 26.57 12.83 16.30
N LYS A 235 26.19 13.43 17.43
CA LYS A 235 27.13 14.06 18.38
C LYS A 235 27.29 13.25 19.66
N SER A 236 26.89 11.98 19.65
CA SER A 236 26.88 11.13 20.85
C SER A 236 27.58 9.79 20.59
N LYS A 237 27.82 9.05 21.67
CA LYS A 237 28.32 7.67 21.62
C LYS A 237 27.34 6.69 20.96
N GLU A 238 26.10 7.12 20.75
CA GLU A 238 25.06 6.33 20.07
C GLU A 238 25.28 6.25 18.56
N TYR A 239 26.08 7.17 17.99
CA TYR A 239 26.29 7.23 16.54
C TYR A 239 26.96 5.97 16.01
N ILE A 240 26.31 5.31 15.04
CA ILE A 240 26.81 4.14 14.32
C ILE A 240 27.22 4.60 12.92
N LYS A 241 28.50 4.40 12.56
CA LYS A 241 29.04 4.74 11.24
C LYS A 241 28.49 3.75 10.18
N LYS A 242 28.45 4.16 8.91
CA LYS A 242 28.00 3.28 7.80
C LYS A 242 28.76 1.96 7.76
N ALA A 243 30.07 1.97 7.96
CA ALA A 243 30.89 0.75 8.02
C ALA A 243 30.48 -0.16 9.19
N GLU A 244 30.15 0.40 10.36
CA GLU A 244 29.70 -0.38 11.52
C GLU A 244 28.29 -0.98 11.27
N TRP A 245 27.38 -0.24 10.58
CA TRP A 245 26.11 -0.78 10.12
C TRP A 245 26.29 -1.96 9.18
N LEU A 246 27.27 -1.86 8.24
CA LEU A 246 27.61 -2.94 7.31
C LEU A 246 28.07 -4.19 8.07
N GLU A 247 29.00 -4.04 9.00
CA GLU A 247 29.53 -5.17 9.78
C GLU A 247 28.45 -5.79 10.67
N MET A 248 27.58 -4.97 11.29
CA MET A 248 26.45 -5.48 12.06
C MET A 248 25.50 -6.31 11.17
N TRP A 249 25.10 -5.79 10.02
CA TRP A 249 24.20 -6.50 9.13
C TRP A 249 24.85 -7.80 8.61
N LYS A 250 26.10 -7.73 8.13
CA LYS A 250 26.87 -8.87 7.69
C LYS A 250 26.95 -9.97 8.75
N HIS A 251 27.25 -9.60 10.00
CA HIS A 251 27.36 -10.53 11.12
C HIS A 251 26.03 -11.22 11.42
N TYR A 252 24.93 -10.45 11.62
CA TYR A 252 23.64 -11.02 11.98
C TYR A 252 22.93 -11.77 10.87
N ALA A 253 23.20 -11.42 9.61
CA ALA A 253 22.74 -12.16 8.45
C ALA A 253 23.71 -13.30 8.05
N GLY A 254 24.83 -13.50 8.76
CA GLY A 254 25.79 -14.58 8.50
C GLY A 254 26.36 -14.57 7.08
N LEU A 255 26.62 -13.36 6.53
CA LEU A 255 27.10 -13.22 5.15
C LEU A 255 28.63 -13.29 5.09
N ASP A 256 29.17 -14.03 4.13
CA ASP A 256 30.60 -14.13 3.84
C ASP A 256 31.11 -13.07 2.86
N TYR A 257 30.18 -12.26 2.32
CA TYR A 257 30.43 -11.14 1.41
C TYR A 257 29.99 -9.81 2.01
N ASN A 258 30.36 -8.70 1.37
CA ASN A 258 29.89 -7.37 1.75
C ASN A 258 28.55 -7.04 1.05
N PRO A 259 27.43 -7.02 1.77
CA PRO A 259 26.15 -6.63 1.21
C PRO A 259 26.10 -5.13 0.89
N ILE A 260 25.20 -4.74 0.00
CA ILE A 260 24.91 -3.33 -0.22
C ILE A 260 24.03 -2.85 0.95
N ILE A 261 24.49 -1.81 1.64
CA ILE A 261 23.67 -1.10 2.59
C ILE A 261 23.68 0.40 2.28
N ASP A 262 22.57 1.04 2.57
CA ASP A 262 22.51 2.48 2.57
C ASP A 262 21.89 2.98 3.87
N ILE A 263 22.46 4.07 4.41
CA ILE A 263 21.92 4.73 5.58
C ILE A 263 22.08 6.24 5.42
N GLU A 264 20.96 6.93 5.50
CA GLU A 264 20.93 8.38 5.38
C GLU A 264 20.01 9.01 6.43
N THR A 265 20.26 10.28 6.73
CA THR A 265 19.30 11.09 7.48
C THR A 265 18.10 11.35 6.59
N VAL A 266 16.91 11.22 7.15
CA VAL A 266 15.70 11.56 6.43
C VAL A 266 15.73 13.05 6.04
N LYS A 267 15.51 13.32 4.76
CA LYS A 267 15.45 14.65 4.17
C LYS A 267 14.06 14.93 3.66
N THR A 268 13.72 16.22 3.60
CA THR A 268 12.56 16.70 2.85
C THR A 268 12.76 16.48 1.35
N VAL A 269 11.76 16.74 0.56
CA VAL A 269 11.83 16.64 -0.90
C VAL A 269 12.85 17.58 -1.51
N ASP A 270 12.92 18.80 -0.99
CA ASP A 270 13.91 19.83 -1.36
C ASP A 270 15.33 19.56 -0.81
N GLY A 271 15.53 18.36 -0.21
CA GLY A 271 16.85 17.91 0.26
C GLY A 271 17.27 18.46 1.63
N GLN A 272 16.43 19.21 2.33
CA GLN A 272 16.73 19.70 3.67
C GLN A 272 16.68 18.54 4.68
N ASN A 273 17.62 18.53 5.62
CA ASN A 273 17.54 17.59 6.73
C ASN A 273 16.35 17.92 7.63
N ILE A 274 15.38 17.01 7.75
CA ILE A 274 14.17 17.23 8.54
C ILE A 274 14.45 17.58 10.01
N GLN A 275 15.63 17.26 10.52
CA GLN A 275 16.04 17.62 11.88
C GLN A 275 16.24 19.14 12.05
N ASN A 276 16.45 19.87 10.94
CA ASN A 276 16.59 21.31 10.93
C ASN A 276 15.24 22.04 10.87
N LEU A 277 14.15 21.31 10.58
CA LEU A 277 12.81 21.89 10.54
C LEU A 277 12.24 22.08 11.96
N PRO A 278 11.30 23.02 12.14
CA PRO A 278 10.46 23.08 13.32
C PRO A 278 9.77 21.73 13.57
N ALA A 279 9.55 21.38 14.83
CA ALA A 279 9.03 20.07 15.20
C ALA A 279 7.68 19.74 14.55
N ALA A 280 6.82 20.76 14.38
CA ALA A 280 5.50 20.60 13.73
C ALA A 280 5.61 20.28 12.23
N GLU A 281 6.66 20.72 11.56
CA GLU A 281 6.86 20.53 10.11
C GLU A 281 7.58 19.22 9.78
N ARG A 282 8.22 18.56 10.77
CA ARG A 282 9.01 17.33 10.54
C ARG A 282 8.19 16.18 10.00
N ALA A 283 6.96 16.02 10.46
CA ALA A 283 6.10 14.93 10.00
C ALA A 283 5.72 15.13 8.53
N ALA A 284 5.42 16.37 8.12
CA ALA A 284 5.17 16.71 6.71
C ALA A 284 6.45 16.51 5.86
N GLY A 285 7.62 16.89 6.38
CA GLY A 285 8.91 16.74 5.70
C GLY A 285 9.38 15.28 5.51
N MET A 286 8.69 14.29 6.09
CA MET A 286 9.06 12.87 5.99
C MET A 286 8.53 12.16 4.72
N GLY A 287 7.94 12.87 3.76
CA GLY A 287 7.27 12.28 2.62
C GLY A 287 8.09 11.20 1.90
N LYS A 288 9.34 11.49 1.52
CA LYS A 288 10.23 10.53 0.85
C LYS A 288 10.47 9.27 1.70
N ALA A 289 10.79 9.42 2.97
CA ALA A 289 11.02 8.28 3.86
C ALA A 289 9.74 7.47 4.10
N CYS A 290 8.58 8.14 4.23
CA CYS A 290 7.29 7.46 4.30
C CYS A 290 7.01 6.68 3.02
N ALA A 291 7.33 7.24 1.84
CA ALA A 291 7.20 6.56 0.55
C ALA A 291 8.03 5.29 0.52
N GLU A 292 9.32 5.36 0.92
CA GLU A 292 10.23 4.22 0.92
C GLU A 292 9.73 3.06 1.80
N VAL A 293 9.26 3.35 3.02
CA VAL A 293 8.81 2.30 3.95
C VAL A 293 7.36 1.87 3.75
N SER A 294 6.59 2.54 2.89
CA SER A 294 5.22 2.14 2.52
C SER A 294 5.12 1.51 1.13
N LYS A 295 6.26 1.23 0.48
CA LYS A 295 6.31 0.51 -0.80
C LYS A 295 5.62 -0.85 -0.71
N TYR A 296 5.18 -1.34 -1.85
CA TYR A 296 4.63 -2.69 -1.98
C TYR A 296 5.65 -3.75 -1.60
N ALA A 297 5.18 -4.87 -1.07
CA ALA A 297 6.03 -6.05 -0.86
C ALA A 297 6.61 -6.60 -2.19
N ALA A 298 5.90 -6.42 -3.30
CA ALA A 298 6.34 -6.61 -4.67
C ALA A 298 5.50 -5.69 -5.57
N LYS A 299 6.14 -4.95 -6.48
CA LYS A 299 5.42 -4.07 -7.41
C LYS A 299 4.75 -4.90 -8.51
N PRO A 300 3.61 -4.48 -9.07
CA PRO A 300 3.01 -5.18 -10.22
C PRO A 300 3.99 -5.42 -11.37
N SER A 301 4.92 -4.50 -11.63
CA SER A 301 5.98 -4.66 -12.63
C SER A 301 6.97 -5.79 -12.33
N ASP A 302 7.06 -6.25 -11.08
CA ASP A 302 7.97 -7.33 -10.68
C ASP A 302 7.37 -8.73 -10.90
N TYR A 303 6.07 -8.83 -11.22
CA TYR A 303 5.38 -10.11 -11.42
C TYR A 303 4.36 -10.12 -12.56
N LEU A 304 3.98 -8.97 -13.14
CA LEU A 304 3.07 -8.90 -14.27
C LEU A 304 3.81 -8.41 -15.51
N ARG A 305 3.83 -9.24 -16.54
CA ARG A 305 4.36 -8.95 -17.88
C ARG A 305 3.23 -9.15 -18.87
N PRO A 306 2.56 -8.06 -19.31
CA PRO A 306 1.44 -8.18 -20.25
C PRO A 306 1.81 -8.83 -21.58
N ASP A 307 3.08 -8.73 -21.95
CA ASP A 307 3.71 -9.29 -23.15
C ASP A 307 4.16 -10.75 -22.97
N ASP A 308 4.14 -11.29 -21.74
CA ASP A 308 4.61 -12.64 -21.42
C ASP A 308 3.82 -13.19 -20.22
N LEU A 309 2.68 -13.83 -20.50
CA LEU A 309 1.80 -14.36 -19.46
C LEU A 309 2.34 -15.62 -18.78
N GLU A 310 3.12 -16.44 -19.49
CA GLU A 310 3.77 -17.63 -18.91
C GLU A 310 4.80 -17.21 -17.87
N LEU A 311 5.64 -16.23 -18.19
CA LEU A 311 6.61 -15.65 -17.26
C LEU A 311 5.90 -14.98 -16.07
N SER A 312 4.72 -14.37 -16.30
CA SER A 312 3.89 -13.82 -15.23
C SER A 312 3.35 -14.92 -14.33
N ALA A 313 2.87 -16.05 -14.89
CA ALA A 313 2.34 -17.18 -14.12
C ALA A 313 3.44 -17.80 -13.25
N GLU A 314 4.61 -18.08 -13.80
CA GLU A 314 5.78 -18.56 -13.04
C GLU A 314 6.09 -17.62 -11.87
N THR A 315 6.19 -16.30 -12.15
CA THR A 315 6.57 -15.30 -11.13
C THR A 315 5.50 -15.15 -10.06
N VAL A 316 4.22 -15.06 -10.45
CA VAL A 316 3.09 -14.97 -9.52
C VAL A 316 3.01 -16.19 -8.64
N GLY A 317 3.17 -17.40 -9.19
CA GLY A 317 3.17 -18.64 -8.42
C GLY A 317 4.29 -18.67 -7.37
N LEU A 318 5.49 -18.17 -7.70
CA LEU A 318 6.61 -18.06 -6.76
C LEU A 318 6.35 -17.01 -5.67
N PHE A 319 5.90 -15.79 -6.05
CA PHE A 319 5.57 -14.76 -5.07
C PHE A 319 4.40 -15.15 -4.17
N ASP A 320 3.40 -15.82 -4.73
CA ASP A 320 2.24 -16.28 -3.98
C ASP A 320 2.65 -17.19 -2.81
N ARG A 321 3.54 -18.15 -3.07
CA ARG A 321 4.11 -19.03 -2.04
C ARG A 321 5.06 -18.29 -1.09
N ALA A 322 5.93 -17.45 -1.65
CA ALA A 322 6.97 -16.79 -0.86
C ALA A 322 6.42 -15.72 0.09
N LEU A 323 5.34 -15.05 -0.29
CA LEU A 323 4.75 -13.98 0.52
C LEU A 323 3.58 -14.44 1.40
N GLU A 324 3.11 -15.69 1.24
CA GLU A 324 1.98 -16.21 2.00
C GLU A 324 2.29 -16.26 3.50
N ASN A 325 1.33 -15.80 4.32
CA ASN A 325 1.40 -15.79 5.80
C ASN A 325 2.61 -15.04 6.39
N ARG A 326 3.31 -14.22 5.60
CA ARG A 326 4.44 -13.40 6.07
C ARG A 326 4.04 -11.96 6.27
N ARG A 327 4.46 -11.37 7.38
CA ARG A 327 4.34 -9.95 7.62
C ARG A 327 5.48 -9.21 6.92
N MET A 328 5.16 -8.47 5.87
CA MET A 328 6.13 -7.69 5.11
C MET A 328 6.47 -6.36 5.82
N THR A 329 5.64 -5.90 6.74
CA THR A 329 5.87 -4.72 7.55
C THR A 329 5.85 -5.06 9.05
N SER A 330 6.67 -4.38 9.85
CA SER A 330 6.71 -4.61 11.29
C SER A 330 7.25 -3.40 12.04
N TRP A 331 6.61 -3.06 13.15
CA TRP A 331 7.01 -1.99 14.07
C TRP A 331 7.83 -2.53 15.23
N GLY A 332 8.81 -1.75 15.72
CA GLY A 332 9.61 -2.08 16.90
C GLY A 332 9.89 -0.88 17.79
N GLY A 333 10.22 -1.15 19.05
CA GLY A 333 10.53 -0.14 20.06
C GLY A 333 9.42 0.88 20.26
N VAL A 334 9.79 2.13 20.49
CA VAL A 334 8.84 3.23 20.75
C VAL A 334 7.80 3.41 19.65
N LEU A 335 8.14 3.08 18.40
CA LEU A 335 7.17 3.21 17.29
C LEU A 335 6.06 2.17 17.40
N LYS A 336 6.37 0.94 17.82
CA LYS A 336 5.36 -0.09 18.09
C LYS A 336 4.43 0.31 19.23
N GLU A 337 4.98 0.85 20.30
CA GLU A 337 4.19 1.33 21.45
C GLU A 337 3.30 2.50 21.06
N THR A 338 3.81 3.43 20.25
CA THR A 338 3.03 4.56 19.72
C THR A 338 1.91 4.10 18.81
N ALA A 339 2.19 3.18 17.88
CA ALA A 339 1.17 2.61 16.99
C ALA A 339 0.05 1.91 17.79
N LYS A 340 0.42 1.17 18.84
CA LYS A 340 -0.54 0.55 19.76
C LYS A 340 -1.36 1.59 20.53
N ALA A 341 -0.71 2.65 21.04
CA ALA A 341 -1.38 3.73 21.75
C ALA A 341 -2.38 4.51 20.88
N LEU A 342 -2.08 4.65 19.59
CA LEU A 342 -2.98 5.21 18.57
C LEU A 342 -4.08 4.23 18.14
N GLN A 343 -4.06 2.98 18.62
CA GLN A 343 -5.01 1.93 18.21
C GLN A 343 -5.10 1.75 16.69
N LEU A 344 -3.96 1.87 16.00
CA LEU A 344 -3.91 1.76 14.55
C LEU A 344 -4.36 0.36 14.10
N ASP A 345 -5.14 0.36 13.05
CA ASP A 345 -5.62 -0.84 12.42
C ASP A 345 -4.48 -1.61 11.72
N ASP A 346 -4.59 -2.92 11.59
CA ASP A 346 -3.56 -3.72 10.92
C ASP A 346 -3.56 -3.44 9.41
N VAL A 347 -2.39 -3.18 8.83
CA VAL A 347 -2.26 -2.84 7.41
C VAL A 347 -2.66 -4.00 6.51
N GLU A 348 -2.39 -5.25 6.93
CA GLU A 348 -2.62 -6.44 6.10
C GLU A 348 -4.08 -6.88 6.11
N THR A 349 -4.73 -6.83 7.27
CA THR A 349 -6.06 -7.39 7.51
C THR A 349 -7.14 -6.34 7.77
N GLY A 350 -6.77 -5.11 8.04
CA GLY A 350 -7.68 -4.04 8.42
C GLY A 350 -8.46 -3.44 7.25
N ASP A 351 -9.16 -2.34 7.53
CA ASP A 351 -9.97 -1.63 6.55
C ASP A 351 -9.10 -1.03 5.43
N LEU A 352 -9.52 -1.19 4.17
CA LEU A 352 -8.88 -0.62 2.98
C LEU A 352 -9.73 0.47 2.30
N VAL A 353 -10.90 0.77 2.83
CA VAL A 353 -11.75 1.89 2.36
C VAL A 353 -11.31 3.18 3.02
N HIS A 354 -11.24 3.20 4.36
CA HIS A 354 -10.85 4.37 5.14
C HIS A 354 -9.38 4.25 5.52
N VAL A 355 -8.51 4.50 4.57
CA VAL A 355 -7.05 4.32 4.75
C VAL A 355 -6.37 5.55 5.34
N GLU A 356 -7.05 6.68 5.36
CA GLU A 356 -6.58 7.95 5.89
C GLU A 356 -6.98 8.08 7.35
N THR A 357 -6.08 8.62 8.16
CA THR A 357 -6.41 9.00 9.55
C THR A 357 -7.13 10.34 9.52
N GLU A 358 -8.40 10.32 9.18
CA GLU A 358 -9.19 11.54 9.19
C GLU A 358 -9.72 11.82 10.59
N SER A 359 -9.64 13.08 10.99
CA SER A 359 -10.52 13.60 12.03
C SER A 359 -11.95 13.47 11.50
N GLU A 360 -12.73 12.58 12.09
CA GLU A 360 -14.17 12.58 11.88
C GLU A 360 -14.73 13.88 12.44
N ASP A 361 -14.77 14.93 11.64
CA ASP A 361 -15.72 16.01 11.85
C ASP A 361 -17.10 15.48 11.44
N GLU A 362 -17.65 14.62 12.32
CA GLU A 362 -18.95 13.95 12.14
C GLU A 362 -20.10 14.94 11.97
N THR A 363 -19.86 16.23 12.17
CA THR A 363 -20.88 17.28 12.06
C THR A 363 -21.04 17.82 10.64
N ALA A 364 -20.03 17.69 9.76
CA ALA A 364 -20.11 18.15 8.38
C ALA A 364 -20.89 17.21 7.43
N ASN A 365 -21.05 15.92 7.79
CA ASN A 365 -21.49 14.85 6.90
C ASN A 365 -23.02 14.69 6.71
N LYS A 366 -23.85 15.62 7.19
CA LYS A 366 -25.32 15.40 7.16
C LYS A 366 -25.99 15.72 5.83
N LEU A 367 -25.28 16.34 4.89
CA LEU A 367 -25.80 16.75 3.58
C LEU A 367 -24.86 16.39 2.41
N ALA A 368 -23.92 15.46 2.61
CA ALA A 368 -22.99 15.07 1.58
C ALA A 368 -23.68 14.31 0.44
N ASP A 369 -23.39 14.68 -0.78
CA ASP A 369 -23.76 13.91 -1.95
C ASP A 369 -22.79 12.73 -2.12
N TYR A 370 -23.32 11.58 -2.54
CA TYR A 370 -22.54 10.40 -2.84
C TYR A 370 -22.63 10.09 -4.31
N VAL A 371 -21.48 9.77 -4.92
CA VAL A 371 -21.38 9.42 -6.35
C VAL A 371 -20.79 8.04 -6.47
N THR A 372 -21.48 7.12 -7.17
CA THR A 372 -21.05 5.75 -7.39
C THR A 372 -20.56 5.57 -8.81
N TYR A 373 -19.40 4.96 -8.96
CA TYR A 373 -18.80 4.55 -10.21
C TYR A 373 -18.66 3.03 -10.24
N TRP A 374 -19.06 2.40 -11.34
CA TRP A 374 -18.86 0.97 -11.56
C TRP A 374 -17.83 0.73 -12.65
N TRP A 375 -16.99 -0.27 -12.40
CA TRP A 375 -16.02 -0.70 -13.40
C TRP A 375 -16.73 -1.32 -14.61
N GLN A 376 -16.46 -0.81 -15.79
CA GLN A 376 -16.94 -1.33 -17.06
C GLN A 376 -15.78 -1.95 -17.84
N VAL A 377 -15.90 -3.25 -18.15
CA VAL A 377 -14.82 -4.01 -18.81
C VAL A 377 -14.58 -3.49 -20.23
N GLY A 378 -15.65 -3.17 -20.99
CA GLY A 378 -15.54 -2.69 -22.37
C GLY A 378 -14.65 -1.44 -22.50
N PRO A 379 -14.99 -0.30 -21.87
CA PRO A 379 -14.15 0.89 -21.88
C PRO A 379 -12.92 0.76 -20.99
N ALA A 380 -12.84 -0.30 -20.16
CA ALA A 380 -11.84 -0.51 -19.12
C ALA A 380 -11.67 0.73 -18.21
N ASP A 381 -12.82 1.23 -17.71
CA ASP A 381 -12.88 2.42 -16.86
C ASP A 381 -14.01 2.35 -15.82
N TYR A 382 -13.94 3.20 -14.82
CA TYR A 382 -15.00 3.41 -13.85
C TYR A 382 -15.99 4.45 -14.38
N ILE A 383 -17.22 4.01 -14.65
CA ILE A 383 -18.29 4.84 -15.19
C ILE A 383 -19.28 5.22 -14.10
N LYS A 384 -19.65 6.49 -14.04
CA LYS A 384 -20.66 7.01 -13.13
C LYS A 384 -22.00 6.35 -13.37
N THR A 385 -22.59 5.80 -12.32
CA THR A 385 -23.86 5.06 -12.42
C THR A 385 -24.95 5.64 -11.54
N ALA A 386 -24.60 6.27 -10.43
CA ALA A 386 -25.58 6.81 -9.49
C ALA A 386 -25.06 8.05 -8.77
N VAL A 387 -25.99 8.95 -8.45
CA VAL A 387 -25.79 10.05 -7.52
C VAL A 387 -26.85 9.90 -6.44
N ARG A 388 -26.45 9.80 -5.19
CA ARG A 388 -27.33 9.78 -4.05
C ARG A 388 -27.11 11.06 -3.24
N ARG A 389 -28.14 11.90 -3.17
CA ARG A 389 -28.11 13.07 -2.28
C ARG A 389 -28.19 12.62 -0.83
N GLY A 390 -27.46 13.30 0.03
CA GLY A 390 -27.53 13.07 1.46
C GLY A 390 -28.94 13.39 1.97
N ASP A 391 -29.73 12.37 2.21
CA ASP A 391 -31.02 12.55 2.88
C ASP A 391 -30.82 12.97 4.32
N ASN A 392 -31.58 13.94 4.79
CA ASN A 392 -31.69 14.21 6.21
C ASN A 392 -32.09 12.90 6.92
N PRO A 393 -31.23 12.33 7.78
CA PRO A 393 -31.53 11.04 8.38
C PRO A 393 -32.87 11.13 9.12
N THR A 394 -33.82 10.27 8.75
CA THR A 394 -35.08 10.14 9.51
C THR A 394 -34.75 9.93 10.98
N GLU A 395 -35.65 10.40 11.88
CA GLU A 395 -35.49 10.26 13.34
C GLU A 395 -35.14 8.82 13.77
N GLU A 396 -35.62 7.85 13.03
CA GLU A 396 -35.33 6.42 13.25
C GLU A 396 -33.86 6.02 12.96
N ARG A 397 -33.28 6.59 11.90
CA ARG A 397 -31.84 6.44 11.58
C ARG A 397 -30.98 7.18 12.61
N LYS A 398 -31.42 8.37 13.07
CA LYS A 398 -30.76 9.10 14.17
C LYS A 398 -30.75 8.28 15.45
N LYS A 399 -31.88 7.64 15.82
CA LYS A 399 -31.97 6.74 16.98
C LYS A 399 -31.10 5.51 16.84
N LYS A 400 -31.02 4.86 15.64
CA LYS A 400 -30.14 3.73 15.39
C LYS A 400 -28.65 4.12 15.44
N ALA A 401 -28.28 5.29 14.90
CA ALA A 401 -26.91 5.81 14.96
C ALA A 401 -26.53 6.16 16.42
N LEU A 402 -27.45 6.78 17.18
CA LEU A 402 -27.26 7.12 18.60
C LEU A 402 -27.08 5.83 19.44
N ASN A 403 -27.92 4.82 19.23
CA ASN A 403 -27.81 3.53 19.91
C ASN A 403 -26.47 2.83 19.57
N LYS A 404 -26.02 2.87 18.31
CA LYS A 404 -24.73 2.32 17.91
C LYS A 404 -23.56 3.06 18.57
N LYS A 405 -23.65 4.40 18.67
CA LYS A 405 -22.68 5.24 19.40
C LYS A 405 -22.66 4.92 20.90
N GLN A 406 -23.81 4.74 21.54
CA GLN A 406 -23.92 4.38 22.94
C GLN A 406 -23.34 2.99 23.23
N VAL A 407 -23.57 2.00 22.36
CA VAL A 407 -22.98 0.67 22.48
C VAL A 407 -21.44 0.72 22.32
N HIS A 408 -20.94 1.51 21.36
CA HIS A 408 -19.50 1.73 21.22
C HIS A 408 -18.90 2.48 22.40
N ALA A 409 -19.56 3.51 22.91
CA ALA A 409 -19.12 4.25 24.09
C ALA A 409 -19.08 3.36 25.34
N ARG A 410 -20.12 2.53 25.58
CA ARG A 410 -20.13 1.56 26.68
C ARG A 410 -19.00 0.52 26.57
N ARG A 411 -18.71 0.00 25.36
CA ARG A 411 -17.55 -0.90 25.13
C ARG A 411 -16.21 -0.19 25.37
N ARG A 412 -16.07 1.11 25.03
CA ARG A 412 -14.87 1.92 25.30
C ARG A 412 -14.68 2.18 26.80
N VAL A 413 -15.75 2.48 27.51
CA VAL A 413 -15.71 2.70 28.99
C VAL A 413 -15.37 1.43 29.74
N GLN A 414 -15.94 0.28 29.34
CA GLN A 414 -15.64 -1.03 29.95
C GLN A 414 -14.19 -1.49 29.69
N ALA A 415 -13.52 -0.98 28.66
CA ALA A 415 -12.13 -1.32 28.34
C ALA A 415 -11.08 -0.37 28.95
N GLY A 416 -11.47 0.60 29.80
CA GLY A 416 -10.54 1.55 30.43
C GLY A 416 -9.89 2.56 29.48
N GLN A 417 -10.55 2.90 28.36
CA GLN A 417 -9.94 3.62 27.24
C GLN A 417 -10.21 5.14 27.16
N GLY A 418 -10.86 5.74 28.14
CA GLY A 418 -11.24 7.16 28.08
C GLY A 418 -10.08 8.17 27.93
N ALA A 419 -8.94 7.92 28.58
CA ALA A 419 -7.77 8.78 28.46
C ALA A 419 -7.04 8.63 27.10
N LEU A 420 -7.07 7.44 26.53
CA LEU A 420 -6.47 7.14 25.20
C LEU A 420 -7.28 7.74 24.05
N ALA A 421 -8.62 7.79 24.16
CA ALA A 421 -9.48 8.39 23.15
C ALA A 421 -9.26 9.91 23.05
N LYS A 422 -9.02 10.59 24.16
CA LYS A 422 -8.70 12.03 24.17
C LYS A 422 -7.33 12.29 23.52
N ALA A 423 -6.33 11.48 23.83
CA ALA A 423 -5.02 11.59 23.22
C ALA A 423 -5.04 11.30 21.70
N LYS A 424 -5.91 10.38 21.25
CA LYS A 424 -6.12 10.10 19.83
C LYS A 424 -6.75 11.30 19.11
N LYS A 425 -7.77 11.90 19.70
CA LYS A 425 -8.48 13.07 19.16
C LYS A 425 -7.57 14.31 19.05
N ASP A 426 -6.68 14.51 20.02
CA ASP A 426 -5.72 15.63 20.01
C ASP A 426 -4.61 15.41 18.95
N ALA A 427 -4.22 14.15 18.68
CA ALA A 427 -3.28 13.82 17.62
C ALA A 427 -3.90 13.93 16.21
N GLU A 428 -5.19 13.66 16.05
CA GLU A 428 -5.92 13.71 14.77
C GLU A 428 -6.16 15.13 14.26
N LYS A 429 -6.17 16.14 15.13
CA LYS A 429 -6.39 17.55 14.75
C LYS A 429 -5.23 18.21 14.00
N GLU A 430 -4.04 17.62 13.99
CA GLU A 430 -2.82 18.21 13.42
C GLU A 430 -2.44 17.62 12.04
N TRP A 431 -3.35 16.86 11.38
CA TRP A 431 -2.97 16.07 10.21
C TRP A 431 -3.37 16.70 8.87
N ILE A 432 -2.39 16.75 7.97
CA ILE A 432 -2.60 16.97 6.53
C ILE A 432 -2.89 15.62 5.89
N VAL A 433 -4.02 15.50 5.22
CA VAL A 433 -4.42 14.29 4.48
C VAL A 433 -3.51 14.11 3.27
N TRP A 434 -2.82 12.99 3.21
CA TRP A 434 -1.97 12.61 2.07
C TRP A 434 -2.58 11.41 1.36
N ASP A 435 -2.71 11.54 0.07
CA ASP A 435 -3.38 10.59 -0.78
C ASP A 435 -2.54 10.26 -2.01
N ALA A 436 -1.42 9.63 -1.78
CA ALA A 436 -0.46 9.33 -2.82
C ALA A 436 -0.11 7.85 -2.90
N ASP A 437 0.05 7.36 -4.13
CA ASP A 437 0.71 6.09 -4.39
C ASP A 437 2.17 6.18 -3.90
N PRO A 438 2.69 5.20 -3.16
CA PRO A 438 4.09 5.20 -2.75
C PRO A 438 5.09 5.30 -3.90
N ALA A 439 4.74 4.79 -5.07
CA ALA A 439 5.55 4.93 -6.28
C ALA A 439 5.51 6.36 -6.85
N GLU A 440 4.52 7.16 -6.47
CA GLU A 440 4.27 8.53 -6.94
C GLU A 440 4.50 9.57 -5.85
N LEU A 441 4.77 9.17 -4.60
CA LEU A 441 5.08 10.08 -3.51
C LEU A 441 6.36 10.89 -3.78
N GLU A 442 7.29 10.34 -4.55
CA GLU A 442 8.48 11.08 -5.00
C GLU A 442 8.11 12.25 -5.94
N GLU A 443 7.18 12.05 -6.88
CA GLU A 443 6.75 13.09 -7.81
C GLU A 443 5.91 14.21 -7.17
N ILE A 444 5.15 13.91 -6.12
CA ILE A 444 4.30 14.91 -5.43
C ILE A 444 5.17 15.99 -4.76
N PHE A 445 6.35 15.60 -4.33
CA PHE A 445 7.24 16.48 -3.61
C PHE A 445 8.23 17.23 -4.52
N GLU A 446 8.39 16.79 -5.78
CA GLU A 446 9.19 17.52 -6.77
C GLU A 446 8.42 18.68 -7.43
N GLY A 447 7.08 18.64 -7.44
CA GLY A 447 6.24 19.67 -8.09
C GLY A 447 5.84 20.87 -7.23
N GLY A 448 6.27 20.94 -5.97
CA GLY A 448 5.88 22.02 -5.04
C GLY A 448 6.84 23.22 -4.95
N ALA A 449 7.89 23.24 -5.74
CA ALA A 449 8.92 24.29 -5.65
C ALA A 449 8.75 25.45 -6.64
N ASP A 450 7.78 25.39 -7.56
CA ASP A 450 7.54 26.45 -8.53
C ASP A 450 6.27 27.24 -8.19
N GLY A 451 6.45 28.32 -7.44
CA GLY A 451 5.43 29.34 -7.33
C GLY A 451 5.37 30.07 -6.00
N GLU A 452 6.27 30.99 -5.77
CA GLU A 452 5.97 32.40 -5.45
C GLU A 452 7.27 33.17 -5.20
N THR A 453 7.56 34.05 -6.11
CA THR A 453 8.46 35.19 -5.92
C THR A 453 7.74 36.32 -5.17
#